data_87e1747697a9791bce4a46065ef2302b
#
_entry.id   87e1747697a9791bce4a46065ef2302b
#
_cell.length_a   1.000
_cell.length_b   1.000
_cell.length_c   1.000
_cell.angle_alpha   90.00
_cell.angle_beta   90.00
_cell.angle_gamma   90.00
#
_symmetry.space_group_name_H-M   'P 1'
#
loop_
_entity.id
_entity.type
_entity.pdbx_description
1 polymer ?
#
loop_
_entity_poly.entity_id
_entity_poly.type
_entity_poly.pdbx_seq_one_letter_code
_entity_poly.pdbx_strand_id
1 'polypeptide(L)'
;LKQRNKYSPDVFVRTNSPESGLVTADLKEIIQKGIDGVVIPKVNSAKELKKIEKTISSLEKKRKIKGIRLMPSIESALGIVNCYEIASSSKRIDALVFGIFDLLNDMGIEYTKGNPSGAKYSRYKVPVAATAAGVVAIDGIWQDLKDKSGFVKDCQIGKSLGYAGKSVIHPDQIKTVHKIFHPSKP
;
A
#
# COMPACT_ATOMS: atom_id res chain seq x y z
N LEU A 1 -20.08 -7.41 -2.83
CA LEU A 1 -19.55 -7.22 -4.20
C LEU A 1 -20.63 -7.16 -5.29
N LYS A 2 -21.87 -7.62 -5.01
CA LYS A 2 -22.95 -7.74 -6.03
C LYS A 2 -23.65 -6.42 -6.43
N GLN A 3 -23.46 -5.34 -5.68
CA GLN A 3 -24.17 -4.05 -5.91
C GLN A 3 -23.20 -2.86 -6.03
N ARG A 4 -22.18 -3.01 -6.85
CA ARG A 4 -21.25 -1.90 -7.12
C ARG A 4 -21.76 -1.03 -8.27
N ASN A 5 -21.69 0.28 -8.10
CA ASN A 5 -21.93 1.29 -9.13
C ASN A 5 -20.65 2.08 -9.41
N LYS A 6 -20.69 3.00 -10.37
CA LYS A 6 -19.52 3.80 -10.78
C LYS A 6 -18.90 4.68 -9.67
N TYR A 7 -19.59 4.85 -8.56
CA TYR A 7 -19.13 5.63 -7.39
C TYR A 7 -18.67 4.73 -6.24
N SER A 8 -18.74 3.41 -6.38
CA SER A 8 -18.26 2.50 -5.35
C SER A 8 -16.75 2.55 -5.28
N PRO A 9 -16.16 2.51 -4.07
CA PRO A 9 -14.71 2.45 -3.93
C PRO A 9 -14.16 1.15 -4.53
N ASP A 10 -12.91 1.20 -4.96
CA ASP A 10 -12.19 0.01 -5.36
C ASP A 10 -11.99 -0.94 -4.17
N VAL A 11 -12.03 -2.23 -4.45
CA VAL A 11 -11.87 -3.29 -3.45
C VAL A 11 -10.56 -4.00 -3.67
N PHE A 12 -9.62 -3.79 -2.77
CA PHE A 12 -8.37 -4.52 -2.69
C PHE A 12 -8.40 -5.46 -1.50
N VAL A 13 -7.94 -6.70 -1.69
CA VAL A 13 -7.86 -7.68 -0.61
C VAL A 13 -6.40 -7.94 -0.29
N ARG A 14 -6.04 -7.89 1.00
CA ARG A 14 -4.67 -8.14 1.45
C ARG A 14 -4.43 -9.65 1.62
N THR A 15 -3.31 -10.14 1.05
CA THR A 15 -2.82 -11.51 1.23
C THR A 15 -1.94 -11.63 2.48
N ASN A 16 -1.52 -12.85 2.78
CA ASN A 16 -0.35 -13.08 3.61
C ASN A 16 0.94 -12.61 2.90
N SER A 17 2.05 -12.48 3.64
CA SER A 17 3.33 -12.06 3.08
C SER A 17 3.94 -13.14 2.16
N PRO A 18 4.80 -12.77 1.20
CA PRO A 18 5.52 -13.74 0.36
C PRO A 18 6.30 -14.78 1.18
N GLU A 19 6.90 -14.37 2.28
CA GLU A 19 7.69 -15.24 3.17
C GLU A 19 6.86 -16.31 3.86
N SER A 20 5.57 -16.09 4.07
CA SER A 20 4.68 -17.07 4.71
C SER A 20 4.48 -18.34 3.87
N GLY A 21 4.75 -18.29 2.57
CA GLY A 21 4.43 -19.35 1.62
C GLY A 21 2.92 -19.46 1.27
N LEU A 22 2.05 -18.68 1.92
CA LEU A 22 0.59 -18.77 1.79
C LEU A 22 0.00 -17.94 0.62
N VAL A 23 0.74 -16.98 0.07
CA VAL A 23 0.26 -16.05 -0.98
C VAL A 23 -0.44 -16.76 -2.12
N THR A 24 0.11 -17.90 -2.60
CA THR A 24 -0.50 -18.62 -3.72
C THR A 24 -1.87 -19.21 -3.36
N ALA A 25 -2.03 -19.69 -2.13
CA ALA A 25 -3.31 -20.19 -1.63
C ALA A 25 -4.32 -19.03 -1.50
N ASP A 26 -3.89 -17.92 -0.89
CA ASP A 26 -4.73 -16.72 -0.75
C ASP A 26 -5.20 -16.22 -2.12
N LEU A 27 -4.30 -16.11 -3.10
CA LEU A 27 -4.66 -15.64 -4.45
C LEU A 27 -5.69 -16.56 -5.11
N LYS A 28 -5.62 -17.88 -4.89
CA LYS A 28 -6.63 -18.81 -5.41
C LYS A 28 -8.03 -18.53 -4.84
N GLU A 29 -8.12 -18.07 -3.61
CA GLU A 29 -9.42 -17.72 -3.00
C GLU A 29 -9.86 -16.30 -3.37
N ILE A 30 -8.94 -15.34 -3.35
CA ILE A 30 -9.22 -13.92 -3.50
C ILE A 30 -9.54 -13.53 -4.95
N ILE A 31 -8.79 -14.03 -5.94
CA ILE A 31 -8.91 -13.60 -7.34
C ILE A 31 -10.25 -14.08 -7.94
N GLN A 32 -11.27 -13.28 -7.81
CA GLN A 32 -12.63 -13.58 -8.32
C GLN A 32 -13.30 -12.30 -8.85
N LYS A 33 -14.41 -12.49 -9.55
CA LYS A 33 -15.19 -11.36 -10.09
C LYS A 33 -15.64 -10.42 -8.96
N GLY A 34 -15.38 -9.14 -9.13
CA GLY A 34 -15.82 -8.08 -8.20
C GLY A 34 -14.73 -7.53 -7.28
N ILE A 35 -13.50 -8.05 -7.32
CA ILE A 35 -12.35 -7.36 -6.73
C ILE A 35 -11.61 -6.57 -7.80
N ASP A 36 -10.90 -5.51 -7.40
CA ASP A 36 -10.12 -4.66 -8.29
C ASP A 36 -8.62 -4.92 -8.17
N GLY A 37 -8.20 -5.45 -7.03
CA GLY A 37 -6.78 -5.73 -6.84
C GLY A 37 -6.47 -6.44 -5.53
N VAL A 38 -5.17 -6.61 -5.31
CA VAL A 38 -4.63 -7.22 -4.10
C VAL A 38 -3.53 -6.35 -3.50
N VAL A 39 -3.48 -6.32 -2.17
CA VAL A 39 -2.39 -5.73 -1.40
C VAL A 39 -1.46 -6.85 -0.98
N ILE A 40 -0.19 -6.75 -1.32
CA ILE A 40 0.84 -7.73 -0.96
C ILE A 40 1.71 -7.15 0.13
N PRO A 41 1.65 -7.65 1.38
CA PRO A 41 2.48 -7.15 2.47
C PRO A 41 3.93 -7.63 2.35
N LYS A 42 4.86 -6.91 2.97
CA LYS A 42 6.29 -7.27 3.12
C LYS A 42 6.99 -7.67 1.83
N VAL A 43 6.76 -6.87 0.78
CA VAL A 43 7.44 -7.11 -0.50
C VAL A 43 8.87 -6.61 -0.42
N ASN A 44 9.83 -7.51 -0.68
CA ASN A 44 11.26 -7.26 -0.58
C ASN A 44 11.97 -7.13 -1.92
N SER A 45 11.37 -7.63 -3.00
CA SER A 45 12.00 -7.60 -4.33
C SER A 45 11.01 -7.61 -5.49
N ALA A 46 11.46 -7.07 -6.64
CA ALA A 46 10.77 -7.19 -7.92
C ALA A 46 10.54 -8.65 -8.35
N LYS A 47 11.47 -9.55 -7.99
CA LYS A 47 11.37 -10.99 -8.30
C LYS A 47 10.19 -11.66 -7.63
N GLU A 48 9.88 -11.28 -6.37
CA GLU A 48 8.69 -11.76 -5.65
C GLU A 48 7.42 -11.33 -6.35
N LEU A 49 7.31 -10.04 -6.69
CA LEU A 49 6.12 -9.53 -7.38
C LEU A 49 5.91 -10.18 -8.75
N LYS A 50 6.97 -10.41 -9.52
CA LYS A 50 6.88 -11.12 -10.81
C LYS A 50 6.33 -12.54 -10.68
N LYS A 51 6.67 -13.26 -9.61
CA LYS A 51 6.08 -14.58 -9.32
C LYS A 51 4.58 -14.47 -9.00
N ILE A 52 4.22 -13.51 -8.17
CA ILE A 52 2.82 -13.23 -7.80
C ILE A 52 2.01 -12.84 -9.05
N GLU A 53 2.53 -11.96 -9.88
CA GLU A 53 1.90 -11.53 -11.14
C GLU A 53 1.64 -12.70 -12.08
N LYS A 54 2.57 -13.65 -12.22
CA LYS A 54 2.36 -14.87 -13.01
C LYS A 54 1.20 -15.70 -12.47
N THR A 55 1.09 -15.82 -11.15
CA THR A 55 -0.01 -16.54 -10.50
C THR A 55 -1.35 -15.83 -10.77
N ILE A 56 -1.40 -14.51 -10.61
CA ILE A 56 -2.59 -13.71 -10.91
C ILE A 56 -3.01 -13.88 -12.37
N SER A 57 -2.08 -13.73 -13.31
CA SER A 57 -2.36 -13.87 -14.75
C SER A 57 -2.91 -15.23 -15.11
N SER A 58 -2.40 -16.30 -14.49
CA SER A 58 -2.92 -17.66 -14.66
C SER A 58 -4.36 -17.80 -14.15
N LEU A 59 -4.65 -17.22 -12.97
CA LEU A 59 -5.99 -17.26 -12.37
C LEU A 59 -6.99 -16.41 -13.17
N GLU A 60 -6.58 -15.23 -13.63
CA GLU A 60 -7.40 -14.38 -14.51
C GLU A 60 -7.82 -15.12 -15.78
N LYS A 61 -6.85 -15.79 -16.44
CA LYS A 61 -7.14 -16.61 -17.64
C LYS A 61 -8.10 -17.72 -17.33
N LYS A 62 -7.86 -18.49 -16.25
CA LYS A 62 -8.71 -19.61 -15.84
C LYS A 62 -10.14 -19.18 -15.50
N ARG A 63 -10.30 -17.99 -14.86
CA ARG A 63 -11.57 -17.49 -14.35
C ARG A 63 -12.28 -16.52 -15.31
N LYS A 64 -11.67 -16.26 -16.47
CA LYS A 64 -12.17 -15.28 -17.48
C LYS A 64 -12.43 -13.89 -16.90
N ILE A 65 -11.54 -13.45 -16.04
CA ILE A 65 -11.48 -12.10 -15.45
C ILE A 65 -10.17 -11.43 -15.86
N LYS A 66 -10.07 -10.12 -15.68
CA LYS A 66 -8.86 -9.37 -16.03
C LYS A 66 -8.79 -8.08 -15.22
N GLY A 67 -7.63 -7.47 -15.22
CA GLY A 67 -7.44 -6.13 -14.67
C GLY A 67 -7.20 -6.12 -13.16
N ILE A 68 -6.76 -7.24 -12.57
CA ILE A 68 -6.37 -7.29 -11.15
C ILE A 68 -5.10 -6.45 -10.96
N ARG A 69 -5.21 -5.42 -10.13
CA ARG A 69 -4.14 -4.47 -9.81
C ARG A 69 -3.36 -4.93 -8.58
N LEU A 70 -2.17 -4.37 -8.39
CA LEU A 70 -1.27 -4.67 -7.28
C LEU A 70 -0.99 -3.42 -6.44
N MET A 71 -0.98 -3.59 -5.13
CA MET A 71 -0.46 -2.60 -4.18
C MET A 71 0.55 -3.29 -3.26
N PRO A 72 1.85 -3.30 -3.59
CA PRO A 72 2.88 -3.82 -2.69
C PRO A 72 3.05 -2.89 -1.48
N SER A 73 3.07 -3.48 -0.28
CA SER A 73 3.44 -2.76 0.94
C SER A 73 4.95 -2.82 1.14
N ILE A 74 5.55 -1.64 1.30
CA ILE A 74 6.97 -1.42 1.56
C ILE A 74 7.11 -1.20 3.07
N GLU A 75 7.51 -2.25 3.78
CA GLU A 75 7.45 -2.30 5.24
C GLU A 75 8.60 -3.12 5.86
N SER A 76 9.73 -3.18 5.13
CA SER A 76 11.01 -3.76 5.58
C SER A 76 12.18 -2.91 5.08
N ALA A 77 13.32 -3.00 5.72
CA ALA A 77 14.54 -2.30 5.30
C ALA A 77 14.94 -2.69 3.87
N LEU A 78 14.87 -3.99 3.53
CA LEU A 78 15.17 -4.47 2.18
C LEU A 78 14.15 -3.95 1.16
N GLY A 79 12.86 -3.93 1.49
CA GLY A 79 11.81 -3.34 0.65
C GLY A 79 12.05 -1.85 0.40
N ILE A 80 12.49 -1.10 1.42
CA ILE A 80 12.86 0.32 1.28
C ILE A 80 14.06 0.49 0.34
N VAL A 81 15.11 -0.34 0.47
CA VAL A 81 16.27 -0.27 -0.44
C VAL A 81 15.84 -0.51 -1.89
N ASN A 82 15.02 -1.52 -2.14
CA ASN A 82 14.57 -1.95 -3.46
C ASN A 82 13.30 -1.24 -3.97
N CYS A 83 12.85 -0.20 -3.29
CA CYS A 83 11.53 0.41 -3.50
C CYS A 83 11.26 0.80 -4.95
N TYR A 84 12.22 1.40 -5.66
CA TYR A 84 12.07 1.76 -7.07
C TYR A 84 11.97 0.54 -7.99
N GLU A 85 12.81 -0.47 -7.79
CA GLU A 85 12.77 -1.70 -8.58
C GLU A 85 11.44 -2.44 -8.39
N ILE A 86 10.94 -2.47 -7.16
CA ILE A 86 9.62 -3.03 -6.85
C ILE A 86 8.55 -2.25 -7.60
N ALA A 87 8.53 -0.91 -7.47
CA ALA A 87 7.52 -0.05 -8.09
C ALA A 87 7.48 -0.16 -9.62
N SER A 88 8.64 -0.29 -10.27
CA SER A 88 8.79 -0.37 -11.72
C SER A 88 8.64 -1.79 -12.29
N SER A 89 8.45 -2.81 -11.44
CA SER A 89 8.52 -4.22 -11.86
C SER A 89 7.31 -4.72 -12.65
N SER A 90 6.16 -4.06 -12.53
CA SER A 90 4.91 -4.47 -13.20
C SER A 90 4.01 -3.28 -13.52
N LYS A 91 3.37 -3.30 -14.68
CA LYS A 91 2.32 -2.34 -15.04
C LYS A 91 1.02 -2.51 -14.26
N ARG A 92 0.91 -3.56 -13.44
CA ARG A 92 -0.25 -3.79 -12.56
C ARG A 92 -0.17 -3.01 -11.26
N ILE A 93 0.99 -2.43 -10.95
CA ILE A 93 1.17 -1.69 -9.71
C ILE A 93 0.46 -0.34 -9.81
N ASP A 94 -0.52 -0.16 -8.93
CA ASP A 94 -1.31 1.07 -8.82
C ASP A 94 -0.66 2.04 -7.84
N ALA A 95 -0.21 1.50 -6.70
CA ALA A 95 0.38 2.28 -5.63
C ALA A 95 1.39 1.46 -4.83
N LEU A 96 2.34 2.16 -4.20
CA LEU A 96 3.10 1.63 -3.08
C LEU A 96 2.43 2.01 -1.77
N VAL A 97 2.31 1.07 -0.84
CA VAL A 97 1.79 1.34 0.51
C VAL A 97 2.96 1.35 1.50
N PHE A 98 3.13 2.43 2.26
CA PHE A 98 4.16 2.50 3.29
C PHE A 98 3.67 1.88 4.59
N GLY A 99 4.39 0.89 5.13
CA GLY A 99 4.08 0.20 6.38
C GLY A 99 5.09 0.49 7.47
N ILE A 100 4.81 1.50 8.31
CA ILE A 100 5.76 1.99 9.31
C ILE A 100 6.02 0.99 10.44
N PHE A 101 4.99 0.27 10.92
CA PHE A 101 5.14 -0.57 12.11
C PHE A 101 5.97 -1.83 11.84
N ASP A 102 5.70 -2.51 10.73
CA ASP A 102 6.50 -3.66 10.32
C ASP A 102 7.94 -3.25 10.00
N LEU A 103 8.13 -2.08 9.37
CA LEU A 103 9.46 -1.53 9.12
C LEU A 103 10.25 -1.26 10.41
N LEU A 104 9.64 -0.63 11.40
CA LEU A 104 10.29 -0.37 12.68
C LEU A 104 10.67 -1.66 13.39
N ASN A 105 9.78 -2.66 13.35
CA ASN A 105 10.05 -3.99 13.90
C ASN A 105 11.23 -4.66 13.16
N ASP A 106 11.25 -4.60 11.83
CA ASP A 106 12.34 -5.15 11.00
C ASP A 106 13.69 -4.47 11.30
N MET A 107 13.68 -3.18 11.60
CA MET A 107 14.87 -2.39 11.95
C MET A 107 15.26 -2.47 13.43
N GLY A 108 14.47 -3.15 14.29
CA GLY A 108 14.69 -3.17 15.73
C GLY A 108 14.49 -1.82 16.43
N ILE A 109 13.64 -0.95 15.88
CA ILE A 109 13.36 0.39 16.41
C ILE A 109 12.04 0.38 17.17
N GLU A 110 12.06 0.83 18.42
CA GLU A 110 10.85 1.02 19.20
C GLU A 110 9.99 2.17 18.64
N TYR A 111 8.68 1.93 18.53
CA TYR A 111 7.75 2.95 18.11
C TYR A 111 7.58 4.01 19.17
N THR A 112 7.90 5.26 18.84
CA THR A 112 7.59 6.43 19.65
C THR A 112 6.47 7.24 19.00
N LYS A 113 5.58 7.80 19.83
CA LYS A 113 4.47 8.62 19.32
C LYS A 113 5.01 9.79 18.49
N GLY A 114 4.41 9.99 17.35
CA GLY A 114 4.85 11.01 16.43
C GLY A 114 5.56 10.44 15.23
N ASN A 115 6.60 10.84 14.78
CA ASN A 115 7.34 10.32 13.64
C ASN A 115 8.72 9.85 14.11
N PRO A 116 8.90 8.56 14.38
CA PRO A 116 10.18 8.06 14.87
C PRO A 116 11.30 8.45 13.89
N SER A 117 12.32 9.10 14.40
CA SER A 117 13.40 9.66 13.57
C SER A 117 14.08 8.61 12.69
N GLY A 118 14.17 7.37 13.15
CA GLY A 118 14.72 6.25 12.37
C GLY A 118 13.93 5.88 11.13
N ALA A 119 12.63 6.18 11.07
CA ALA A 119 11.80 5.90 9.90
C ALA A 119 11.68 7.07 8.91
N LYS A 120 12.23 8.24 9.21
CA LYS A 120 12.09 9.44 8.36
C LYS A 120 12.62 9.22 6.96
N TYR A 121 13.82 8.68 6.81
CA TYR A 121 14.40 8.38 5.51
C TYR A 121 13.48 7.49 4.68
N SER A 122 12.98 6.42 5.29
CA SER A 122 12.11 5.45 4.62
C SER A 122 10.80 6.09 4.16
N ARG A 123 10.18 6.91 5.02
CA ARG A 123 8.96 7.64 4.69
C ARG A 123 9.16 8.67 3.58
N TYR A 124 10.36 9.24 3.43
CA TYR A 124 10.69 10.15 2.33
C TYR A 124 11.01 9.41 1.04
N LYS A 125 11.65 8.25 1.12
CA LYS A 125 12.09 7.48 -0.05
C LYS A 125 10.91 6.89 -0.83
N VAL A 126 9.87 6.39 -0.14
CA VAL A 126 8.75 5.69 -0.79
C VAL A 126 8.03 6.57 -1.82
N PRO A 127 7.59 7.81 -1.55
CA PRO A 127 6.92 8.63 -2.55
C PRO A 127 7.84 9.05 -3.69
N VAL A 128 9.13 9.25 -3.43
CA VAL A 128 10.13 9.53 -4.50
C VAL A 128 10.24 8.36 -5.46
N ALA A 129 10.37 7.13 -4.93
CA ALA A 129 10.46 5.92 -5.73
C ALA A 129 9.17 5.65 -6.52
N ALA A 130 8.01 5.85 -5.89
CA ALA A 130 6.70 5.70 -6.54
C ALA A 130 6.55 6.69 -7.72
N THR A 131 6.85 7.97 -7.49
CA THR A 131 6.81 9.00 -8.53
C THR A 131 7.75 8.68 -9.69
N ALA A 132 8.98 8.26 -9.40
CA ALA A 132 9.96 7.87 -10.43
C ALA A 132 9.49 6.66 -11.26
N ALA A 133 8.70 5.77 -10.69
CA ALA A 133 8.11 4.62 -11.38
C ALA A 133 6.75 4.93 -12.04
N GLY A 134 6.23 6.14 -11.90
CA GLY A 134 4.93 6.54 -12.47
C GLY A 134 3.72 5.99 -11.72
N VAL A 135 3.88 5.62 -10.43
CA VAL A 135 2.79 5.16 -9.57
C VAL A 135 2.63 6.09 -8.37
N VAL A 136 1.54 5.96 -7.60
CA VAL A 136 1.33 6.78 -6.40
C VAL A 136 1.86 6.10 -5.14
N ALA A 137 2.05 6.87 -4.07
CA ALA A 137 2.35 6.34 -2.76
C ALA A 137 1.19 6.59 -1.79
N ILE A 138 0.87 5.60 -0.95
CA ILE A 138 -0.09 5.67 0.14
C ILE A 138 0.68 5.63 1.45
N ASP A 139 0.51 6.65 2.28
CA ASP A 139 1.19 6.78 3.57
C ASP A 139 0.69 5.75 4.60
N GLY A 140 1.50 5.50 5.63
CA GLY A 140 1.20 4.57 6.70
C GLY A 140 0.06 5.01 7.61
N ILE A 141 -0.39 4.11 8.49
CA ILE A 141 -1.47 4.36 9.43
C ILE A 141 -1.06 5.31 10.57
N TRP A 142 -2.06 5.93 11.18
CA TRP A 142 -1.98 6.61 12.48
C TRP A 142 -2.70 5.78 13.53
N GLN A 143 -1.96 5.34 14.56
CA GLN A 143 -2.47 4.36 15.51
C GLN A 143 -3.30 4.97 16.65
N ASP A 144 -2.97 6.20 17.09
CA ASP A 144 -3.65 6.83 18.21
C ASP A 144 -4.98 7.47 17.78
N LEU A 145 -6.08 6.72 17.88
CA LEU A 145 -7.41 7.18 17.51
C LEU A 145 -7.91 8.36 18.36
N LYS A 146 -7.34 8.58 19.55
CA LYS A 146 -7.74 9.66 20.46
C LYS A 146 -7.06 10.99 20.07
N ASP A 147 -5.88 10.94 19.47
CA ASP A 147 -5.12 12.13 19.06
C ASP A 147 -5.51 12.59 17.65
N LYS A 148 -6.68 13.24 17.56
CA LYS A 148 -7.18 13.77 16.29
C LYS A 148 -6.29 14.89 15.72
N SER A 149 -5.68 15.70 16.58
CA SER A 149 -4.81 16.81 16.15
C SER A 149 -3.49 16.31 15.59
N GLY A 150 -2.86 15.31 16.21
CA GLY A 150 -1.69 14.63 15.70
C GLY A 150 -1.96 13.93 14.38
N PHE A 151 -3.12 13.26 14.24
CA PHE A 151 -3.54 12.66 12.98
C PHE A 151 -3.63 13.66 11.83
N VAL A 152 -4.24 14.84 12.06
CA VAL A 152 -4.32 15.93 11.06
C VAL A 152 -2.92 16.38 10.63
N LYS A 153 -2.03 16.64 11.60
CA LYS A 153 -0.63 17.04 11.34
C LYS A 153 0.11 15.97 10.55
N ASP A 154 -0.05 14.71 10.92
CA ASP A 154 0.61 13.58 10.23
C ASP A 154 0.11 13.42 8.79
N CYS A 155 -1.20 13.61 8.53
CA CYS A 155 -1.74 13.67 7.17
C CYS A 155 -1.15 14.82 6.35
N GLN A 156 -1.00 16.01 6.95
CA GLN A 156 -0.39 17.18 6.29
C GLN A 156 1.06 16.92 5.93
N ILE A 157 1.82 16.31 6.85
CA ILE A 157 3.20 15.88 6.60
C ILE A 157 3.21 14.88 5.43
N GLY A 158 2.40 13.82 5.47
CA GLY A 158 2.33 12.84 4.38
C GLY A 158 2.06 13.50 3.03
N LYS A 159 1.07 14.41 2.96
CA LYS A 159 0.79 15.16 1.73
C LYS A 159 1.99 15.99 1.25
N SER A 160 2.68 16.67 2.16
CA SER A 160 3.86 17.49 1.82
C SER A 160 5.06 16.65 1.34
N LEU A 161 5.10 15.36 1.69
CA LEU A 161 6.09 14.42 1.21
C LEU A 161 5.78 13.80 -0.16
N GLY A 162 4.60 14.09 -0.72
CA GLY A 162 4.19 13.57 -2.03
C GLY A 162 3.32 12.29 -1.98
N TYR A 163 2.83 11.91 -0.81
CA TYR A 163 1.82 10.85 -0.74
C TYR A 163 0.49 11.32 -1.32
N ALA A 164 -0.19 10.43 -2.05
CA ALA A 164 -1.51 10.67 -2.64
C ALA A 164 -2.68 10.34 -1.71
N GLY A 165 -2.39 9.66 -0.62
CA GLY A 165 -3.38 9.23 0.37
C GLY A 165 -2.72 8.64 1.60
N LYS A 166 -3.54 8.13 2.51
CA LYS A 166 -3.09 7.53 3.77
C LYS A 166 -3.94 6.33 4.14
N SER A 167 -3.30 5.27 4.58
CA SER A 167 -3.98 4.12 5.16
C SER A 167 -4.67 4.51 6.46
N VAL A 168 -5.87 4.02 6.69
CA VAL A 168 -6.67 4.30 7.89
C VAL A 168 -7.13 3.00 8.54
N ILE A 169 -7.30 3.02 9.85
CA ILE A 169 -7.72 1.86 10.66
C ILE A 169 -9.08 2.07 11.34
N HIS A 170 -9.69 3.24 11.14
CA HIS A 170 -11.01 3.55 11.69
C HIS A 170 -11.81 4.46 10.75
N PRO A 171 -13.13 4.27 10.61
CA PRO A 171 -13.98 5.09 9.73
C PRO A 171 -13.91 6.60 10.01
N ASP A 172 -13.75 7.02 11.27
CA ASP A 172 -13.65 8.44 11.65
C ASP A 172 -12.45 9.15 11.03
N GLN A 173 -11.43 8.42 10.61
CA GLN A 173 -10.24 8.96 9.94
C GLN A 173 -10.51 9.33 8.47
N ILE A 174 -11.49 8.69 7.82
CA ILE A 174 -11.74 8.81 6.38
C ILE A 174 -12.01 10.26 5.96
N LYS A 175 -12.89 10.97 6.70
CA LYS A 175 -13.25 12.36 6.38
C LYS A 175 -12.04 13.29 6.40
N THR A 176 -11.14 13.11 7.36
CA THR A 176 -9.91 13.90 7.48
C THR A 176 -8.95 13.63 6.33
N VAL A 177 -8.74 12.36 5.98
CA VAL A 177 -7.89 11.98 4.84
C VAL A 177 -8.43 12.57 3.55
N HIS A 178 -9.73 12.41 3.26
CA HIS A 178 -10.33 12.99 2.08
C HIS A 178 -10.16 14.51 2.03
N LYS A 179 -10.39 15.22 3.14
CA LYS A 179 -10.23 16.69 3.20
C LYS A 179 -8.81 17.13 2.87
N ILE A 180 -7.80 16.39 3.34
CA ILE A 180 -6.39 16.78 3.21
C ILE A 180 -5.82 16.36 1.85
N PHE A 181 -6.06 15.13 1.42
CA PHE A 181 -5.46 14.58 0.21
C PHE A 181 -6.24 14.85 -1.08
N HIS A 182 -7.49 15.30 -0.96
CA HIS A 182 -8.26 15.69 -2.16
C HIS A 182 -7.48 16.74 -2.98
N PRO A 183 -7.41 16.61 -4.32
CA PRO A 183 -6.81 17.64 -5.16
C PRO A 183 -7.50 18.97 -4.93
N SER A 184 -6.74 20.05 -4.81
CA SER A 184 -7.29 21.39 -4.85
C SER A 184 -7.98 21.58 -6.21
N LYS A 185 -9.18 22.13 -6.24
CA LYS A 185 -9.75 22.55 -7.53
C LYS A 185 -8.75 23.50 -8.20
N PRO A 186 -8.52 23.37 -9.50
CA PRO A 186 -7.70 24.31 -10.22
C PRO A 186 -8.24 25.72 -10.14
#